data_23ae715ca909cfa04824f2c17a0b6a47
#
_entry.id   23ae715ca909cfa04824f2c17a0b6a47
#
_cell.length_a   1.000
_cell.length_b   1.000
_cell.length_c   1.000
_cell.angle_alpha   90.00
_cell.angle_beta   90.00
_cell.angle_gamma   90.00
#
_symmetry.space_group_name_H-M   'P 1'
#
loop_
_entity.id
_entity.type
_entity.pdbx_description
1 polymer ?
#
loop_
_entity_poly.entity_id
_entity_poly.type
_entity_poly.pdbx_seq_one_letter_code
_entity_poly.pdbx_strand_id
1 'polypeptide(L)'
;MGIANKDHPFRKKWGQNFLADTNLLDKIAKTIEPKTGDNILEIGPGEGALTERIFPYVNSMVVVEIDTLLIKELKNKPILNGLHMIHGDILLQDIEDLPVDEPVRVIGNIPYNITSPIIFWLIEQLDYWEDAYIMMQKEVADRLNAEVNTKAYGRLTVVVGAYLDIDLCFSIKPDVFIPKPKVDSAIVRFTKKVCPLIEDDQYMRFNKIVSAAFSQRRKMLRNTLQGWGIPKAVQEDIDFTRRPETLTIDEFISMV
;
A
#
# COMPACT_ATOMS: atom_id res chain seq x y z
N MET A 1 21.24 17.67 -11.49
CA MET A 1 20.27 18.60 -10.87
C MET A 1 18.97 18.49 -11.64
N GLY A 2 18.07 17.60 -11.26
CA GLY A 2 16.71 17.53 -11.80
C GLY A 2 15.87 18.63 -11.13
N ILE A 3 15.66 19.73 -11.81
CA ILE A 3 14.75 20.78 -11.37
C ILE A 3 13.37 20.22 -11.66
N ALA A 4 12.61 19.86 -10.61
CA ALA A 4 11.22 19.52 -10.74
C ALA A 4 10.53 20.61 -11.58
N ASN A 5 10.09 20.24 -12.78
CA ASN A 5 9.51 21.21 -13.73
C ASN A 5 8.19 21.72 -13.13
N LYS A 6 8.18 22.95 -12.60
CA LYS A 6 7.06 23.56 -11.84
C LYS A 6 5.78 23.68 -12.67
N ASP A 7 5.84 23.49 -13.97
CA ASP A 7 4.76 23.80 -14.93
C ASP A 7 4.08 22.56 -15.52
N HIS A 8 4.31 21.35 -14.97
CA HIS A 8 3.65 20.14 -15.48
C HIS A 8 2.14 20.18 -15.17
N PRO A 9 1.24 20.29 -16.17
CA PRO A 9 -0.18 20.54 -15.98
C PRO A 9 -0.92 19.39 -15.27
N PHE A 10 -0.33 18.20 -15.22
CA PHE A 10 -0.97 16.98 -14.70
C PHE A 10 -0.74 16.72 -13.21
N ARG A 11 0.18 17.41 -12.54
CA ARG A 11 0.50 17.26 -11.11
C ARG A 11 -0.73 17.38 -10.20
N LYS A 12 -1.65 18.30 -10.50
CA LYS A 12 -2.90 18.49 -9.73
C LYS A 12 -3.93 17.42 -10.00
N LYS A 13 -3.99 16.88 -11.22
CA LYS A 13 -4.99 15.90 -11.62
C LYS A 13 -4.82 14.57 -10.90
N TRP A 14 -3.58 14.13 -10.68
CA TRP A 14 -3.27 12.83 -10.09
C TRP A 14 -2.89 12.90 -8.60
N GLY A 15 -2.89 14.09 -7.97
CA GLY A 15 -2.50 14.26 -6.57
C GLY A 15 -1.05 13.92 -6.27
N GLN A 16 -0.16 14.02 -7.26
CA GLN A 16 1.26 13.66 -7.16
C GLN A 16 2.02 14.65 -6.28
N ASN A 17 2.88 14.13 -5.41
CA ASN A 17 3.86 14.86 -4.61
C ASN A 17 5.24 14.26 -4.91
N PHE A 18 6.10 15.02 -5.59
CA PHE A 18 7.43 14.55 -5.97
C PHE A 18 8.43 14.78 -4.85
N LEU A 19 9.27 13.80 -4.61
CA LEU A 19 10.39 13.92 -3.70
C LEU A 19 11.51 14.72 -4.35
N ALA A 20 11.92 15.81 -3.72
CA ALA A 20 12.98 16.68 -4.21
C ALA A 20 14.26 16.59 -3.37
N ASP A 21 14.19 16.04 -2.17
CA ASP A 21 15.32 15.93 -1.24
C ASP A 21 16.15 14.68 -1.55
N THR A 22 17.39 14.88 -1.99
CA THR A 22 18.32 13.80 -2.36
C THR A 22 18.71 12.94 -1.17
N ASN A 23 18.91 13.52 0.02
CA ASN A 23 19.29 12.78 1.22
C ASN A 23 18.15 11.84 1.66
N LEU A 24 16.90 12.30 1.52
CA LEU A 24 15.75 11.47 1.80
C LEU A 24 15.60 10.34 0.80
N LEU A 25 15.78 10.61 -0.49
CA LEU A 25 15.76 9.57 -1.54
C LEU A 25 16.83 8.51 -1.28
N ASP A 26 18.04 8.91 -0.89
CA ASP A 26 19.13 7.99 -0.55
C ASP A 26 18.80 7.19 0.73
N LYS A 27 18.15 7.83 1.71
CA LYS A 27 17.65 7.13 2.92
C LYS A 27 16.58 6.09 2.56
N ILE A 28 15.64 6.41 1.67
CA ILE A 28 14.59 5.47 1.22
C ILE A 28 15.26 4.28 0.49
N ALA A 29 16.14 4.54 -0.48
CA ALA A 29 16.87 3.50 -1.18
C ALA A 29 17.66 2.59 -0.23
N LYS A 30 18.34 3.18 0.75
CA LYS A 30 19.05 2.42 1.81
C LYS A 30 18.10 1.60 2.70
N THR A 31 16.89 2.09 2.96
CA THR A 31 15.88 1.36 3.76
C THR A 31 15.30 0.18 2.98
N ILE A 32 15.12 0.32 1.66
CA ILE A 32 14.71 -0.78 0.77
C ILE A 32 15.83 -1.83 0.65
N GLU A 33 17.09 -1.39 0.73
CA GLU A 33 18.28 -2.25 0.63
C GLU A 33 18.26 -3.15 -0.61
N PRO A 34 18.27 -2.56 -1.84
CA PRO A 34 18.20 -3.31 -3.08
C PRO A 34 19.44 -4.18 -3.26
N LYS A 35 19.26 -5.42 -3.75
CA LYS A 35 20.31 -6.42 -3.98
C LYS A 35 20.32 -6.84 -5.45
N THR A 36 21.47 -7.32 -5.92
CA THR A 36 21.67 -7.75 -7.31
C THR A 36 20.77 -8.91 -7.76
N GLY A 37 20.14 -9.62 -6.82
CA GLY A 37 19.18 -10.68 -7.11
C GLY A 37 17.72 -10.24 -7.07
N ASP A 38 17.45 -8.99 -6.67
CA ASP A 38 16.08 -8.51 -6.49
C ASP A 38 15.41 -8.23 -7.84
N ASN A 39 14.12 -8.52 -7.90
CA ASN A 39 13.21 -8.12 -8.96
C ASN A 39 12.25 -7.07 -8.37
N ILE A 40 12.19 -5.90 -8.98
CA ILE A 40 11.48 -4.74 -8.43
C ILE A 40 10.28 -4.35 -9.30
N LEU A 41 9.14 -4.16 -8.66
CA LEU A 41 7.99 -3.45 -9.22
C LEU A 41 7.87 -2.07 -8.55
N GLU A 42 8.06 -0.99 -9.32
CA GLU A 42 7.81 0.37 -8.82
C GLU A 42 6.47 0.90 -9.31
N ILE A 43 5.62 1.27 -8.36
CA ILE A 43 4.32 1.88 -8.61
C ILE A 43 4.46 3.41 -8.60
N GLY A 44 4.19 4.05 -9.74
CA GLY A 44 4.25 5.50 -9.87
C GLY A 44 5.65 6.06 -9.71
N PRO A 45 6.61 5.73 -10.60
CA PRO A 45 7.99 6.23 -10.53
C PRO A 45 8.09 7.75 -10.62
N GLY A 46 7.06 8.42 -11.13
CA GLY A 46 7.04 9.85 -11.31
C GLY A 46 8.17 10.32 -12.23
N GLU A 47 8.99 11.26 -11.75
CA GLU A 47 10.19 11.73 -12.48
C GLU A 47 11.36 10.73 -12.40
N GLY A 48 11.20 9.55 -11.76
CA GLY A 48 12.21 8.50 -11.67
C GLY A 48 13.31 8.74 -10.63
N ALA A 49 13.08 9.61 -9.68
CA ALA A 49 14.10 9.97 -8.70
C ALA A 49 14.50 8.80 -7.78
N LEU A 50 13.56 7.94 -7.41
CA LEU A 50 13.84 6.70 -6.67
C LEU A 50 14.29 5.60 -7.63
N THR A 51 13.67 5.48 -8.80
CA THR A 51 14.03 4.53 -9.86
C THR A 51 15.53 4.56 -10.18
N GLU A 52 16.10 5.76 -10.40
CA GLU A 52 17.52 5.95 -10.70
C GLU A 52 18.47 5.45 -9.62
N ARG A 53 17.99 5.36 -8.37
CA ARG A 53 18.75 4.88 -7.21
C ARG A 53 18.64 3.38 -6.97
N ILE A 54 17.60 2.77 -7.52
CA ILE A 54 17.34 1.33 -7.32
C ILE A 54 17.77 0.52 -8.54
N PHE A 55 17.37 0.94 -9.74
CA PHE A 55 17.54 0.20 -10.98
C PHE A 55 18.98 -0.30 -11.26
N PRO A 56 20.06 0.48 -10.98
CA PRO A 56 21.44 0.01 -11.23
C PRO A 56 21.90 -1.15 -10.32
N TYR A 57 21.17 -1.47 -9.28
CA TYR A 57 21.60 -2.43 -8.23
C TYR A 57 20.78 -3.72 -8.19
N VAL A 58 19.81 -3.89 -9.09
CA VAL A 58 18.87 -5.01 -9.05
C VAL A 58 18.96 -5.87 -10.30
N ASN A 59 18.41 -7.10 -10.26
CA ASN A 59 18.40 -8.02 -11.39
C ASN A 59 17.46 -7.54 -12.50
N SER A 60 16.23 -7.23 -12.13
CA SER A 60 15.22 -6.71 -13.05
C SER A 60 14.36 -5.66 -12.37
N MET A 61 13.80 -4.76 -13.17
CA MET A 61 12.88 -3.75 -12.66
C MET A 61 11.83 -3.42 -13.71
N VAL A 62 10.58 -3.36 -13.28
CA VAL A 62 9.45 -2.84 -14.04
C VAL A 62 8.85 -1.65 -13.31
N VAL A 63 8.42 -0.64 -14.04
CA VAL A 63 7.70 0.51 -13.48
C VAL A 63 6.34 0.64 -14.16
N VAL A 64 5.29 0.94 -13.37
CA VAL A 64 3.93 1.20 -13.87
C VAL A 64 3.57 2.64 -13.56
N GLU A 65 3.31 3.43 -14.59
CA GLU A 65 2.99 4.87 -14.48
C GLU A 65 1.75 5.22 -15.31
N ILE A 66 0.83 5.94 -14.69
CA ILE A 66 -0.44 6.34 -15.32
C ILE A 66 -0.29 7.60 -16.20
N ASP A 67 0.76 8.40 -15.98
CA ASP A 67 1.01 9.63 -16.74
C ASP A 67 1.91 9.37 -17.93
N THR A 68 1.34 9.48 -19.13
CA THR A 68 2.06 9.31 -20.40
C THR A 68 3.23 10.28 -20.59
N LEU A 69 3.18 11.48 -19.98
CA LEU A 69 4.26 12.46 -20.11
C LEU A 69 5.45 12.03 -19.26
N LEU A 70 5.22 11.54 -18.05
CA LEU A 70 6.28 11.01 -17.19
C LEU A 70 6.96 9.78 -17.82
N ILE A 71 6.19 8.88 -18.43
CA ILE A 71 6.77 7.76 -19.22
C ILE A 71 7.72 8.27 -20.33
N LYS A 72 7.34 9.34 -21.04
CA LYS A 72 8.20 9.92 -22.08
C LYS A 72 9.47 10.54 -21.49
N GLU A 73 9.36 11.22 -20.36
CA GLU A 73 10.51 11.79 -19.66
C GLU A 73 11.46 10.70 -19.16
N LEU A 74 10.94 9.62 -18.55
CA LEU A 74 11.73 8.47 -18.09
C LEU A 74 12.49 7.80 -19.23
N LYS A 75 11.86 7.61 -20.41
CA LYS A 75 12.50 7.01 -21.60
C LYS A 75 13.69 7.83 -22.14
N ASN A 76 13.74 9.13 -21.84
CA ASN A 76 14.82 10.01 -22.27
C ASN A 76 16.01 10.01 -21.28
N LYS A 77 15.95 9.26 -20.17
CA LYS A 77 17.01 9.19 -19.18
C LYS A 77 17.99 8.04 -19.50
N PRO A 78 19.26 8.33 -19.85
CA PRO A 78 20.22 7.28 -20.24
C PRO A 78 20.46 6.23 -19.14
N ILE A 79 20.40 6.64 -17.86
CA ILE A 79 20.59 5.74 -16.72
C ILE A 79 19.48 4.69 -16.59
N LEU A 80 18.29 4.93 -17.18
CA LEU A 80 17.14 4.04 -17.19
C LEU A 80 17.04 3.23 -18.51
N ASN A 81 18.10 3.17 -19.28
CA ASN A 81 18.11 2.37 -20.50
C ASN A 81 17.98 0.88 -20.14
N GLY A 82 17.02 0.19 -20.74
CA GLY A 82 16.69 -1.21 -20.43
C GLY A 82 15.63 -1.40 -19.32
N LEU A 83 15.19 -0.34 -18.67
CA LEU A 83 14.06 -0.40 -17.72
C LEU A 83 12.75 -0.71 -18.44
N HIS A 84 12.01 -1.68 -17.97
CA HIS A 84 10.66 -1.98 -18.44
C HIS A 84 9.66 -0.94 -17.94
N MET A 85 9.03 -0.20 -18.85
CA MET A 85 8.12 0.90 -18.51
C MET A 85 6.73 0.62 -19.08
N ILE A 86 5.75 0.45 -18.19
CA ILE A 86 4.35 0.19 -18.54
C ILE A 86 3.56 1.47 -18.31
N HIS A 87 2.84 1.92 -19.34
CA HIS A 87 1.83 2.96 -19.19
C HIS A 87 0.50 2.32 -18.80
N GLY A 88 0.01 2.57 -17.59
CA GLY A 88 -1.23 1.98 -17.11
C GLY A 88 -1.58 2.35 -15.68
N ASP A 89 -2.77 1.93 -15.26
CA ASP A 89 -3.19 1.95 -13.86
C ASP A 89 -2.79 0.62 -13.22
N ILE A 90 -2.01 0.68 -12.13
CA ILE A 90 -1.56 -0.52 -11.42
C ILE A 90 -2.74 -1.35 -10.87
N LEU A 91 -3.84 -0.71 -10.49
CA LEU A 91 -5.03 -1.39 -9.99
C LEU A 91 -5.77 -2.22 -11.05
N LEU A 92 -5.34 -2.13 -12.31
CA LEU A 92 -5.85 -2.91 -13.44
C LEU A 92 -4.79 -3.88 -14.00
N GLN A 93 -3.68 -4.06 -13.30
CA GLN A 93 -2.61 -4.99 -13.68
C GLN A 93 -2.53 -6.10 -12.65
N ASP A 94 -2.25 -7.31 -13.10
CA ASP A 94 -1.83 -8.41 -12.24
C ASP A 94 -0.32 -8.55 -12.32
N ILE A 95 0.35 -8.87 -11.19
CA ILE A 95 1.82 -8.95 -11.13
C ILE A 95 2.33 -10.04 -12.08
N GLU A 96 1.63 -11.17 -12.18
CA GLU A 96 2.00 -12.29 -13.05
C GLU A 96 2.03 -11.93 -14.55
N ASP A 97 1.29 -10.90 -14.96
CA ASP A 97 1.27 -10.42 -16.34
C ASP A 97 2.39 -9.40 -16.65
N LEU A 98 3.13 -8.95 -15.64
CA LEU A 98 4.19 -7.96 -15.80
C LEU A 98 5.50 -8.62 -16.28
N PRO A 99 6.31 -7.93 -17.11
CA PRO A 99 7.59 -8.47 -17.63
C PRO A 99 8.69 -8.39 -16.57
N VAL A 100 8.52 -9.09 -15.45
CA VAL A 100 9.47 -9.17 -14.33
C VAL A 100 9.37 -10.56 -13.71
N ASP A 101 10.49 -11.11 -13.28
CA ASP A 101 10.52 -12.42 -12.61
C ASP A 101 9.98 -12.29 -11.17
N GLU A 102 9.30 -13.33 -10.71
CA GLU A 102 8.71 -13.40 -9.38
C GLU A 102 9.59 -14.20 -8.41
N PRO A 103 9.48 -13.96 -7.11
CA PRO A 103 8.69 -12.91 -6.47
C PRO A 103 9.30 -11.52 -6.67
N VAL A 104 8.44 -10.50 -6.76
CA VAL A 104 8.90 -9.11 -6.84
C VAL A 104 8.93 -8.45 -5.46
N ARG A 105 9.78 -7.44 -5.29
CA ARG A 105 9.72 -6.48 -4.20
C ARG A 105 9.01 -5.22 -4.71
N VAL A 106 7.92 -4.83 -4.06
CA VAL A 106 7.10 -3.69 -4.51
C VAL A 106 7.55 -2.42 -3.83
N ILE A 107 7.76 -1.36 -4.61
CA ILE A 107 8.08 -0.04 -4.06
C ILE A 107 7.14 1.01 -4.66
N GLY A 108 6.87 2.09 -3.91
CA GLY A 108 6.02 3.15 -4.47
C GLY A 108 5.94 4.40 -3.62
N ASN A 109 6.08 5.54 -4.30
CA ASN A 109 5.70 6.86 -3.77
C ASN A 109 4.34 7.25 -4.41
N ILE A 110 3.26 6.69 -3.86
CA ILE A 110 1.94 6.74 -4.48
C ILE A 110 1.11 7.95 -4.06
N PRO A 111 0.19 8.43 -4.92
CA PRO A 111 -0.79 9.43 -4.52
C PRO A 111 -1.65 8.95 -3.34
N TYR A 112 -1.87 9.82 -2.35
CA TYR A 112 -2.52 9.44 -1.09
C TYR A 112 -3.96 8.94 -1.24
N ASN A 113 -4.68 9.37 -2.28
CA ASN A 113 -6.04 8.94 -2.54
C ASN A 113 -6.18 7.48 -2.99
N ILE A 114 -5.10 6.84 -3.47
CA ILE A 114 -5.09 5.45 -3.91
C ILE A 114 -4.34 4.51 -2.96
N THR A 115 -3.85 5.00 -1.81
CA THR A 115 -3.11 4.19 -0.83
C THR A 115 -3.89 2.95 -0.39
N SER A 116 -5.14 3.12 0.06
CA SER A 116 -5.95 1.97 0.50
C SER A 116 -6.27 1.00 -0.64
N PRO A 117 -6.69 1.42 -1.84
CA PRO A 117 -6.81 0.54 -2.99
C PRO A 117 -5.54 -0.27 -3.28
N ILE A 118 -4.36 0.34 -3.25
CA ILE A 118 -3.08 -0.37 -3.50
C ILE A 118 -2.79 -1.39 -2.40
N ILE A 119 -3.06 -1.08 -1.13
CA ILE A 119 -2.86 -2.05 -0.03
C ILE A 119 -3.79 -3.27 -0.21
N PHE A 120 -5.04 -3.09 -0.62
CA PHE A 120 -5.93 -4.20 -0.92
C PHE A 120 -5.50 -4.98 -2.16
N TRP A 121 -5.04 -4.30 -3.20
CA TRP A 121 -4.45 -4.94 -4.37
C TRP A 121 -3.22 -5.78 -4.01
N LEU A 122 -2.34 -5.32 -3.11
CA LEU A 122 -1.22 -6.13 -2.59
C LEU A 122 -1.71 -7.41 -1.90
N ILE A 123 -2.82 -7.37 -1.16
CA ILE A 123 -3.40 -8.57 -0.53
C ILE A 123 -3.95 -9.53 -1.60
N GLU A 124 -4.55 -9.03 -2.67
CA GLU A 124 -5.07 -9.84 -3.78
C GLU A 124 -3.95 -10.45 -4.64
N GLN A 125 -2.72 -9.96 -4.52
CA GLN A 125 -1.53 -10.39 -5.27
C GLN A 125 -0.47 -11.07 -4.37
N LEU A 126 -0.87 -11.64 -3.22
CA LEU A 126 0.06 -12.14 -2.18
C LEU A 126 1.09 -13.14 -2.71
N ASP A 127 0.76 -14.00 -3.67
CA ASP A 127 1.65 -15.05 -4.15
C ASP A 127 2.85 -14.51 -4.94
N TYR A 128 2.73 -13.32 -5.52
CA TYR A 128 3.64 -12.78 -6.52
C TYR A 128 4.70 -11.82 -5.99
N TRP A 129 4.62 -11.36 -4.73
CA TRP A 129 5.59 -10.42 -4.17
C TRP A 129 6.17 -10.88 -2.83
N GLU A 130 7.35 -10.40 -2.45
CA GLU A 130 8.07 -10.75 -1.22
C GLU A 130 7.84 -9.73 -0.10
N ASP A 131 8.14 -8.46 -0.35
CA ASP A 131 7.88 -7.33 0.53
C ASP A 131 7.47 -6.09 -0.26
N ALA A 132 6.85 -5.12 0.42
CA ALA A 132 6.44 -3.88 -0.21
C ALA A 132 6.80 -2.66 0.65
N TYR A 133 7.42 -1.64 0.04
CA TYR A 133 7.75 -0.36 0.68
C TYR A 133 6.92 0.75 0.07
N ILE A 134 5.90 1.19 0.77
CA ILE A 134 4.94 2.18 0.26
C ILE A 134 5.03 3.46 1.07
N MET A 135 5.18 4.59 0.38
CA MET A 135 5.03 5.90 0.99
C MET A 135 3.56 6.31 1.02
N MET A 136 3.10 6.73 2.19
CA MET A 136 1.71 7.12 2.43
C MET A 136 1.58 8.25 3.43
N GLN A 137 0.37 8.77 3.63
CA GLN A 137 0.09 9.69 4.73
C GLN A 137 0.33 9.02 6.07
N LYS A 138 0.97 9.74 7.01
CA LYS A 138 1.24 9.22 8.35
C LYS A 138 -0.04 8.76 9.06
N GLU A 139 -1.16 9.46 8.89
CA GLU A 139 -2.45 9.05 9.46
C GLU A 139 -2.90 7.65 8.98
N VAL A 140 -2.65 7.33 7.70
CA VAL A 140 -2.97 5.99 7.16
C VAL A 140 -2.05 4.93 7.76
N ALA A 141 -0.75 5.23 7.87
CA ALA A 141 0.21 4.34 8.53
C ALA A 141 -0.17 4.10 10.01
N ASP A 142 -0.58 5.14 10.73
CA ASP A 142 -1.03 5.02 12.13
C ASP A 142 -2.31 4.17 12.26
N ARG A 143 -3.20 4.18 11.24
CA ARG A 143 -4.40 3.31 11.21
C ARG A 143 -4.05 1.85 10.96
N LEU A 144 -3.03 1.56 10.18
CA LEU A 144 -2.60 0.20 9.90
C LEU A 144 -2.14 -0.54 11.17
N ASN A 145 -1.45 0.16 12.07
CA ASN A 145 -0.92 -0.36 13.34
C ASN A 145 -1.74 0.08 14.57
N ALA A 146 -3.01 0.42 14.37
CA ALA A 146 -3.83 0.91 15.45
C ALA A 146 -4.23 -0.20 16.43
N GLU A 147 -4.15 0.09 17.72
CA GLU A 147 -4.63 -0.80 18.78
C GLU A 147 -6.16 -0.84 18.84
N VAL A 148 -6.68 -2.00 19.24
CA VAL A 148 -8.11 -2.21 19.53
C VAL A 148 -8.63 -1.13 20.49
N ASN A 149 -9.87 -0.71 20.27
CA ASN A 149 -10.55 0.31 21.07
C ASN A 149 -9.97 1.74 20.94
N THR A 150 -9.19 2.01 19.88
CA THR A 150 -8.72 3.37 19.57
C THR A 150 -9.51 3.99 18.42
N LYS A 151 -9.45 5.33 18.30
CA LYS A 151 -10.10 6.05 17.18
C LYS A 151 -9.54 5.66 15.82
N ALA A 152 -8.28 5.28 15.74
CA ALA A 152 -7.59 4.91 14.51
C ALA A 152 -7.96 3.50 14.03
N TYR A 153 -8.29 2.59 14.96
CA TYR A 153 -8.66 1.21 14.66
C TYR A 153 -9.90 1.13 13.76
N GLY A 154 -9.83 0.37 12.68
CA GLY A 154 -10.90 0.31 11.69
C GLY A 154 -10.75 -0.82 10.68
N ARG A 155 -11.57 -0.77 9.62
CA ARG A 155 -11.56 -1.78 8.55
C ARG A 155 -10.15 -2.04 8.02
N LEU A 156 -9.38 -0.97 7.76
CA LEU A 156 -8.02 -1.09 7.21
C LEU A 156 -7.12 -1.88 8.16
N THR A 157 -7.16 -1.57 9.46
CA THR A 157 -6.39 -2.29 10.49
C THR A 157 -6.72 -3.77 10.50
N VAL A 158 -8.01 -4.11 10.51
CA VAL A 158 -8.47 -5.50 10.63
C VAL A 158 -8.16 -6.30 9.39
N VAL A 159 -8.50 -5.78 8.19
CA VAL A 159 -8.30 -6.54 6.96
C VAL A 159 -6.82 -6.70 6.65
N VAL A 160 -6.03 -5.63 6.75
CA VAL A 160 -4.59 -5.70 6.46
C VAL A 160 -3.85 -6.55 7.48
N GLY A 161 -4.16 -6.37 8.77
CA GLY A 161 -3.52 -7.13 9.85
C GLY A 161 -3.83 -8.62 9.86
N ALA A 162 -4.86 -9.09 9.11
CA ALA A 162 -5.12 -10.50 8.93
C ALA A 162 -4.12 -11.18 7.96
N TYR A 163 -3.52 -10.43 7.04
CA TYR A 163 -2.65 -10.95 5.98
C TYR A 163 -1.19 -10.49 6.08
N LEU A 164 -0.96 -9.27 6.57
CA LEU A 164 0.33 -8.60 6.50
C LEU A 164 0.84 -8.22 7.88
N ASP A 165 2.16 -8.30 8.04
CA ASP A 165 2.90 -7.62 9.09
C ASP A 165 3.33 -6.25 8.58
N ILE A 166 3.33 -5.25 9.47
CA ILE A 166 3.42 -3.84 9.09
C ILE A 166 4.48 -3.16 9.94
N ASP A 167 5.54 -2.67 9.29
CA ASP A 167 6.63 -1.93 9.93
C ASP A 167 6.62 -0.46 9.51
N LEU A 168 6.45 0.46 10.45
CA LEU A 168 6.66 1.87 10.21
C LEU A 168 8.16 2.17 10.18
N CYS A 169 8.76 2.29 8.99
CA CYS A 169 10.20 2.52 8.85
C CYS A 169 10.60 3.89 9.40
N PHE A 170 9.96 4.96 8.92
CA PHE A 170 10.15 6.33 9.43
C PHE A 170 9.10 7.31 8.88
N SER A 171 8.96 8.45 9.59
CA SER A 171 8.09 9.56 9.16
C SER A 171 8.85 10.60 8.37
N ILE A 172 8.14 11.31 7.48
CA ILE A 172 8.68 12.29 6.54
C ILE A 172 7.89 13.58 6.67
N LYS A 173 8.60 14.70 6.82
CA LYS A 173 7.99 16.02 6.89
C LYS A 173 7.59 16.54 5.51
N PRO A 174 6.54 17.38 5.41
CA PRO A 174 6.03 17.88 4.15
C PRO A 174 7.02 18.71 3.33
N ASP A 175 8.03 19.29 3.95
CA ASP A 175 8.96 20.28 3.33
C ASP A 175 9.82 19.69 2.20
N VAL A 176 9.95 18.37 2.14
CA VAL A 176 10.79 17.64 1.17
C VAL A 176 10.05 17.33 -0.15
N PHE A 177 8.77 17.70 -0.23
CA PHE A 177 7.93 17.43 -1.41
C PHE A 177 7.62 18.69 -2.23
N ILE A 178 7.46 18.48 -3.54
CA ILE A 178 6.97 19.49 -4.47
C ILE A 178 5.82 18.90 -5.32
N PRO A 179 4.60 19.42 -5.21
CA PRO A 179 4.13 20.41 -4.24
C PRO A 179 4.12 19.87 -2.80
N LYS A 180 4.23 20.77 -1.83
CA LYS A 180 4.23 20.43 -0.41
C LYS A 180 2.84 19.91 0.01
N PRO A 181 2.72 18.66 0.55
CA PRO A 181 1.47 18.17 1.12
C PRO A 181 1.12 18.88 2.42
N LYS A 182 -0.13 18.75 2.86
CA LYS A 182 -0.62 19.38 4.09
C LYS A 182 -0.33 18.56 5.36
N VAL A 183 0.13 17.31 5.20
CA VAL A 183 0.28 16.32 6.27
C VAL A 183 1.62 15.62 6.17
N ASP A 184 2.09 15.08 7.28
CA ASP A 184 3.28 14.23 7.34
C ASP A 184 3.02 12.93 6.54
N SER A 185 4.07 12.38 5.96
CA SER A 185 4.11 11.09 5.29
C SER A 185 4.88 10.07 6.11
N ALA A 186 4.82 8.82 5.71
CA ALA A 186 5.61 7.75 6.28
C ALA A 186 5.99 6.73 5.20
N ILE A 187 7.14 6.08 5.36
CA ILE A 187 7.48 4.84 4.66
C ILE A 187 7.02 3.68 5.54
N VAL A 188 6.22 2.82 4.95
CA VAL A 188 5.72 1.60 5.59
C VAL A 188 6.21 0.41 4.79
N ARG A 189 6.78 -0.57 5.50
CA ARG A 189 7.10 -1.88 4.96
C ARG A 189 5.98 -2.84 5.28
N PHE A 190 5.57 -3.59 4.27
CA PHE A 190 4.66 -4.72 4.40
C PHE A 190 5.43 -6.01 4.12
N THR A 191 5.18 -7.03 4.94
CA THR A 191 5.62 -8.41 4.70
C THR A 191 4.43 -9.33 4.86
N LYS A 192 4.44 -10.43 4.11
CA LYS A 192 3.39 -11.44 4.25
C LYS A 192 3.49 -12.13 5.60
N LYS A 193 2.37 -12.39 6.25
CA LYS A 193 2.36 -13.32 7.39
C LYS A 193 2.79 -14.70 6.93
N VAL A 194 3.60 -15.38 7.72
CA VAL A 194 4.04 -16.77 7.46
C VAL A 194 2.83 -17.70 7.30
N CYS A 195 1.80 -17.46 8.09
CA CYS A 195 0.51 -18.12 7.99
C CYS A 195 -0.57 -17.03 7.97
N PRO A 196 -1.18 -16.73 6.83
CA PRO A 196 -2.35 -15.89 6.77
C PRO A 196 -3.41 -16.39 7.74
N LEU A 197 -4.08 -15.46 8.43
CA LEU A 197 -5.10 -15.82 9.42
C LEU A 197 -6.43 -16.22 8.76
N ILE A 198 -6.55 -15.99 7.45
CA ILE A 198 -7.75 -16.25 6.63
C ILE A 198 -7.30 -16.99 5.37
N GLU A 199 -8.01 -18.04 4.99
CA GLU A 199 -7.82 -18.74 3.71
C GLU A 199 -8.31 -17.88 2.54
N ASP A 200 -7.72 -18.07 1.36
CA ASP A 200 -7.99 -17.21 0.18
C ASP A 200 -9.45 -17.24 -0.24
N ASP A 201 -10.12 -18.41 -0.17
CA ASP A 201 -11.53 -18.56 -0.51
C ASP A 201 -12.47 -17.83 0.46
N GLN A 202 -12.00 -17.50 1.67
CA GLN A 202 -12.74 -16.75 2.71
C GLN A 202 -12.51 -15.24 2.65
N TYR A 203 -11.50 -14.74 1.92
CA TYR A 203 -11.15 -13.32 1.85
C TYR A 203 -12.34 -12.43 1.54
N MET A 204 -13.07 -12.76 0.48
CA MET A 204 -14.21 -11.94 0.05
C MET A 204 -15.31 -11.85 1.12
N ARG A 205 -15.57 -12.95 1.83
CA ARG A 205 -16.55 -12.98 2.92
C ARG A 205 -16.05 -12.16 4.11
N PHE A 206 -14.83 -12.38 4.54
CA PHE A 206 -14.18 -11.63 5.63
C PHE A 206 -14.21 -10.13 5.37
N ASN A 207 -13.73 -9.69 4.22
CA ASN A 207 -13.68 -8.27 3.85
C ASN A 207 -15.07 -7.63 3.84
N LYS A 208 -16.12 -8.35 3.38
CA LYS A 208 -17.51 -7.89 3.43
C LYS A 208 -18.05 -7.77 4.85
N ILE A 209 -17.79 -8.76 5.72
CA ILE A 209 -18.21 -8.74 7.14
C ILE A 209 -17.56 -7.56 7.85
N VAL A 210 -16.25 -7.39 7.75
CA VAL A 210 -15.51 -6.27 8.35
C VAL A 210 -16.03 -4.93 7.81
N SER A 211 -16.25 -4.83 6.50
CA SER A 211 -16.80 -3.62 5.88
C SER A 211 -18.19 -3.28 6.42
N ALA A 212 -19.08 -4.27 6.56
CA ALA A 212 -20.40 -4.08 7.12
C ALA A 212 -20.35 -3.66 8.60
N ALA A 213 -19.50 -4.31 9.41
CA ALA A 213 -19.32 -3.96 10.82
C ALA A 213 -18.90 -2.49 10.98
N PHE A 214 -17.91 -2.02 10.20
CA PHE A 214 -17.40 -0.64 10.26
C PHE A 214 -18.24 0.39 9.47
N SER A 215 -19.28 -0.03 8.72
CA SER A 215 -20.13 0.89 7.93
C SER A 215 -20.83 1.93 8.83
N GLN A 216 -21.16 1.57 10.06
CA GLN A 216 -21.77 2.43 11.06
C GLN A 216 -21.03 2.29 12.41
N ARG A 217 -19.81 2.80 12.47
CA ARG A 217 -18.87 2.63 13.59
C ARG A 217 -19.49 2.81 15.00
N ARG A 218 -20.46 3.71 15.16
CA ARG A 218 -21.11 3.97 16.44
C ARG A 218 -22.23 2.98 16.82
N LYS A 219 -22.59 2.07 15.92
CA LYS A 219 -23.62 1.06 16.15
C LYS A 219 -23.02 -0.23 16.70
N MET A 220 -23.83 -0.99 17.43
CA MET A 220 -23.52 -2.34 17.91
C MET A 220 -23.48 -3.32 16.73
N LEU A 221 -22.65 -4.36 16.81
CA LEU A 221 -22.52 -5.39 15.78
C LEU A 221 -23.85 -6.04 15.40
N ARG A 222 -24.73 -6.31 16.37
CA ARG A 222 -26.08 -6.86 16.12
C ARG A 222 -26.89 -6.05 15.11
N ASN A 223 -26.64 -4.74 14.99
CA ASN A 223 -27.35 -3.87 14.07
C ASN A 223 -26.70 -3.83 12.68
N THR A 224 -25.35 -3.94 12.62
CA THR A 224 -24.60 -3.84 11.37
C THR A 224 -24.41 -5.19 10.70
N LEU A 225 -24.43 -6.27 11.46
CA LEU A 225 -24.26 -7.64 10.98
C LEU A 225 -25.54 -8.47 10.98
N GLN A 226 -26.70 -7.83 11.17
CA GLN A 226 -27.99 -8.52 11.07
C GLN A 226 -28.19 -9.10 9.66
N GLY A 227 -28.50 -10.40 9.57
CA GLY A 227 -28.73 -11.08 8.29
C GLY A 227 -27.45 -11.53 7.55
N TRP A 228 -26.26 -11.34 8.14
CA TRP A 228 -24.99 -11.74 7.51
C TRP A 228 -24.65 -13.24 7.67
N GLY A 229 -25.55 -14.05 8.27
CA GLY A 229 -25.36 -15.48 8.41
C GLY A 229 -24.18 -15.87 9.30
N ILE A 230 -23.88 -15.05 10.33
CA ILE A 230 -22.86 -15.38 11.33
C ILE A 230 -23.33 -16.60 12.11
N PRO A 231 -22.47 -17.64 12.30
CA PRO A 231 -22.85 -18.85 13.04
C PRO A 231 -23.34 -18.53 14.46
N LYS A 232 -24.36 -19.26 14.92
CA LYS A 232 -24.92 -19.03 16.28
C LYS A 232 -23.88 -19.21 17.38
N ALA A 233 -23.01 -20.23 17.27
CA ALA A 233 -21.92 -20.45 18.20
C ALA A 233 -21.04 -19.21 18.37
N VAL A 234 -20.65 -18.56 17.24
CA VAL A 234 -19.86 -17.32 17.26
C VAL A 234 -20.62 -16.16 17.92
N GLN A 235 -21.97 -16.10 17.73
CA GLN A 235 -22.79 -15.07 18.38
C GLN A 235 -22.98 -15.30 19.90
N GLU A 236 -22.75 -16.52 20.37
CA GLU A 236 -22.73 -16.87 21.78
C GLU A 236 -21.38 -16.54 22.46
N ASP A 237 -20.28 -16.71 21.69
CA ASP A 237 -18.92 -16.44 22.17
C ASP A 237 -18.56 -14.94 22.12
N ILE A 238 -19.08 -14.19 21.15
CA ILE A 238 -18.80 -12.76 20.97
C ILE A 238 -20.03 -11.94 21.37
N ASP A 239 -19.83 -10.97 22.26
CA ASP A 239 -20.91 -10.03 22.64
C ASP A 239 -21.22 -9.06 21.48
N PHE A 240 -22.30 -9.32 20.75
CA PHE A 240 -22.79 -8.51 19.63
C PHE A 240 -23.41 -7.16 20.06
N THR A 241 -23.44 -6.85 21.35
CA THR A 241 -23.74 -5.48 21.83
C THR A 241 -22.52 -4.56 21.76
N ARG A 242 -21.33 -5.13 21.58
CA ARG A 242 -20.08 -4.39 21.36
C ARG A 242 -20.08 -3.64 20.02
N ARG A 243 -19.21 -2.65 19.93
CA ARG A 243 -18.95 -1.90 18.69
C ARG A 243 -17.77 -2.53 17.94
N PRO A 244 -17.68 -2.36 16.60
CA PRO A 244 -16.63 -3.00 15.79
C PRO A 244 -15.21 -2.64 16.23
N GLU A 245 -14.97 -1.41 16.70
CA GLU A 245 -13.64 -0.99 17.14
C GLU A 245 -13.14 -1.67 18.42
N THR A 246 -13.99 -2.38 19.13
CA THR A 246 -13.60 -3.10 20.36
C THR A 246 -13.28 -4.58 20.13
N LEU A 247 -13.45 -5.08 18.91
CA LEU A 247 -13.14 -6.46 18.55
C LEU A 247 -11.69 -6.61 18.10
N THR A 248 -11.10 -7.75 18.40
CA THR A 248 -9.80 -8.17 17.86
C THR A 248 -9.92 -8.66 16.41
N ILE A 249 -8.80 -8.80 15.73
CA ILE A 249 -8.77 -9.40 14.40
C ILE A 249 -9.28 -10.85 14.46
N ASP A 250 -8.86 -11.63 15.46
CA ASP A 250 -9.27 -13.03 15.63
C ASP A 250 -10.79 -13.17 15.84
N GLU A 251 -11.41 -12.25 16.59
CA GLU A 251 -12.86 -12.22 16.73
C GLU A 251 -13.58 -11.95 15.40
N PHE A 252 -13.01 -11.12 14.51
CA PHE A 252 -13.56 -10.93 13.16
C PHE A 252 -13.37 -12.17 12.28
N ILE A 253 -12.23 -12.85 12.41
CA ILE A 253 -11.91 -14.08 11.67
C ILE A 253 -12.90 -15.18 12.03
N SER A 254 -13.24 -15.35 13.31
CA SER A 254 -14.19 -16.38 13.74
C SER A 254 -15.60 -16.21 13.18
N MET A 255 -15.93 -15.05 12.56
CA MET A 255 -17.22 -14.77 11.92
C MET A 255 -17.33 -15.32 10.48
N VAL A 256 -16.24 -15.84 9.92
CA VAL A 256 -16.17 -16.36 8.55
C VAL A 256 -16.33 -17.86 8.52
#